data_fa6fc6769f862a0c5fd8f4e023737073
#
_entry.id   fa6fc6769f862a0c5fd8f4e023737073
#
_cell.length_a   1.000
_cell.length_b   1.000
_cell.length_c   1.000
_cell.angle_alpha   90.00
_cell.angle_beta   90.00
_cell.angle_gamma   90.00
#
_symmetry.space_group_name_H-M   'P 1'
#
loop_
_entity.id
_entity.type
_entity.pdbx_description
1 polymer ?
#
loop_
_entity_poly.entity_id
_entity_poly.type
_entity_poly.pdbx_seq_one_letter_code
_entity_poly.pdbx_strand_id
1 'polypeptide(L)'
;MQNKSEDKSYVFVLKSLEGDGIVLTTSGISETVEPGQEKQVNLIFQNNSTYSLKSFGDLTFRFAIFDSNAKNQKGETDVFHIYPYGENKEVSYVFAPNDSVKPLDDNEIFEAVVTECKQDQFGDENVFFYLRNKTNKRLYINSDKGSVNGETRSTTRYFDVGPGQSLFGFITYQDLTIPEAEIKELQFNLRVQDVDNLAGGPLLDKTYTVTP
;
A
#
# COMPACT_ATOMS: atom_id res chain seq x y z
N MET A 1 1.68 9.39 19.98
CA MET A 1 0.79 10.50 19.58
C MET A 1 0.28 11.17 20.83
N GLN A 2 0.31 12.52 20.88
CA GLN A 2 -0.17 13.29 22.03
C GLN A 2 -1.18 14.34 21.54
N ASN A 3 -2.34 14.40 22.19
CA ASN A 3 -3.33 15.44 21.98
C ASN A 3 -3.22 16.50 23.09
N LYS A 4 -2.80 17.71 22.72
CA LYS A 4 -2.65 18.84 23.65
C LYS A 4 -3.90 19.74 23.75
N SER A 5 -4.98 19.41 23.05
CA SER A 5 -6.25 20.10 23.18
C SER A 5 -6.86 19.84 24.57
N GLU A 6 -7.56 20.82 25.11
CA GLU A 6 -8.26 20.70 26.39
C GLU A 6 -9.66 20.11 26.25
N ASP A 7 -10.27 20.22 25.06
CA ASP A 7 -11.69 19.94 24.83
C ASP A 7 -12.01 19.10 23.59
N LYS A 8 -11.03 18.78 22.75
CA LYS A 8 -11.27 18.07 21.48
C LYS A 8 -10.50 16.76 21.35
N SER A 9 -11.19 15.74 20.94
CA SER A 9 -10.60 14.47 20.52
C SER A 9 -10.21 14.54 19.05
N TYR A 10 -9.05 14.00 18.71
CA TYR A 10 -8.55 13.92 17.34
C TYR A 10 -8.30 12.50 16.91
N VAL A 11 -8.63 12.21 15.64
CA VAL A 11 -8.31 10.94 14.98
C VAL A 11 -7.06 11.16 14.12
N PHE A 12 -6.03 10.36 14.38
CA PHE A 12 -4.81 10.32 13.59
C PHE A 12 -4.87 9.12 12.64
N VAL A 13 -4.86 9.40 11.34
CA VAL A 13 -4.90 8.38 10.29
C VAL A 13 -3.56 8.37 9.57
N LEU A 14 -2.89 7.22 9.49
CA LEU A 14 -1.68 7.08 8.69
C LEU A 14 -2.02 7.37 7.23
N LYS A 15 -1.42 8.42 6.66
CA LYS A 15 -1.68 8.87 5.30
C LYS A 15 -0.70 8.28 4.30
N SER A 16 0.57 8.21 4.65
CA SER A 16 1.61 7.64 3.81
C SER A 16 2.68 6.96 4.65
N LEU A 17 3.24 5.91 4.09
CA LEU A 17 4.49 5.29 4.50
C LEU A 17 5.31 5.03 3.24
N GLU A 18 6.56 5.46 3.24
CA GLU A 18 7.48 5.28 2.11
C GLU A 18 8.83 4.79 2.61
N GLY A 19 9.52 4.00 1.80
CA GLY A 19 10.90 3.63 2.00
C GLY A 19 11.74 4.06 0.80
N ASP A 20 12.70 4.97 1.00
CA ASP A 20 13.53 5.57 -0.08
C ASP A 20 12.67 6.08 -1.27
N GLY A 21 11.52 6.69 -0.98
CA GLY A 21 10.58 7.22 -1.99
C GLY A 21 9.67 6.18 -2.65
N ILE A 22 9.75 4.90 -2.25
CA ILE A 22 8.82 3.86 -2.69
C ILE A 22 7.66 3.78 -1.71
N VAL A 23 6.43 3.92 -2.20
CA VAL A 23 5.22 3.77 -1.37
C VAL A 23 5.13 2.34 -0.84
N LEU A 24 4.88 2.20 0.47
CA LEU A 24 4.74 0.91 1.14
C LEU A 24 3.30 0.74 1.62
N THR A 25 2.72 -0.40 1.33
CA THR A 25 1.37 -0.72 1.81
C THR A 25 1.41 -1.15 3.26
N THR A 26 0.49 -0.63 4.07
CA THR A 26 0.33 -0.97 5.49
C THR A 26 -1.07 -1.47 5.77
N SER A 27 -1.26 -2.08 6.95
CA SER A 27 -2.59 -2.46 7.46
C SER A 27 -3.48 -1.25 7.82
N GLY A 28 -2.96 -0.03 7.64
CA GLY A 28 -3.63 1.21 8.04
C GLY A 28 -3.61 1.42 9.56
N ILE A 29 -3.50 2.68 9.97
CA ILE A 29 -3.63 3.08 11.37
C ILE A 29 -4.65 4.20 11.42
N SER A 30 -5.64 4.05 12.29
CA SER A 30 -6.60 5.07 12.63
C SER A 30 -6.81 5.03 14.14
N GLU A 31 -6.31 6.05 14.84
CA GLU A 31 -6.34 6.10 16.29
C GLU A 31 -6.93 7.40 16.82
N THR A 32 -7.88 7.26 17.73
CA THR A 32 -8.45 8.42 18.44
C THR A 32 -7.64 8.71 19.70
N VAL A 33 -7.27 9.96 19.89
CA VAL A 33 -6.58 10.46 21.08
C VAL A 33 -7.45 11.51 21.73
N GLU A 34 -7.88 11.24 22.95
CA GLU A 34 -8.75 12.12 23.74
C GLU A 34 -8.01 13.38 24.22
N PRO A 35 -8.72 14.43 24.66
CA PRO A 35 -8.12 15.65 25.17
C PRO A 35 -7.10 15.37 26.27
N GLY A 36 -5.93 15.97 26.16
CA GLY A 36 -4.82 15.82 27.14
C GLY A 36 -4.20 14.42 27.19
N GLN A 37 -4.63 13.48 26.37
CA GLN A 37 -4.15 12.10 26.40
C GLN A 37 -2.95 11.88 25.47
N GLU A 38 -2.19 10.84 25.81
CA GLU A 38 -1.12 10.31 24.97
C GLU A 38 -1.42 8.84 24.62
N LYS A 39 -1.11 8.43 23.38
CA LYS A 39 -1.30 7.06 22.90
C LYS A 39 -0.06 6.57 22.16
N GLN A 40 0.43 5.40 22.58
CA GLN A 40 1.46 4.68 21.85
C GLN A 40 0.81 3.79 20.80
N VAL A 41 1.34 3.79 19.59
CA VAL A 41 0.88 2.92 18.49
C VAL A 41 2.05 2.24 17.83
N ASN A 42 1.82 1.04 17.32
CA ASN A 42 2.78 0.29 16.53
C ASN A 42 2.45 0.45 15.05
N LEU A 43 3.42 0.91 14.27
CA LEU A 43 3.35 0.84 12.81
C LEU A 43 3.72 -0.58 12.38
N ILE A 44 2.74 -1.27 11.78
CA ILE A 44 2.95 -2.60 11.23
C ILE A 44 2.80 -2.49 9.72
N PHE A 45 3.81 -2.89 8.97
CA PHE A 45 3.71 -3.02 7.55
C PHE A 45 4.09 -4.43 7.09
N GLN A 46 3.52 -4.83 5.98
CA GLN A 46 3.74 -6.17 5.47
C GLN A 46 5.11 -6.26 4.79
N ASN A 47 5.91 -7.22 5.26
CA ASN A 47 7.15 -7.62 4.59
C ASN A 47 6.84 -8.77 3.64
N ASN A 48 7.58 -8.85 2.55
CA ASN A 48 7.64 -10.01 1.69
C ASN A 48 9.10 -10.46 1.48
N SER A 49 9.32 -11.46 0.65
CA SER A 49 10.67 -11.94 0.36
C SER A 49 11.54 -10.93 -0.40
N THR A 50 10.92 -9.89 -1.01
CA THR A 50 11.59 -8.90 -1.83
C THR A 50 12.23 -7.80 -1.00
N TYR A 51 11.63 -7.42 0.12
CA TYR A 51 12.14 -6.34 0.98
C TYR A 51 11.79 -6.55 2.46
N SER A 52 12.55 -5.90 3.32
CA SER A 52 12.30 -5.79 4.76
C SER A 52 12.51 -4.33 5.21
N LEU A 53 12.16 -4.00 6.46
CA LEU A 53 12.46 -2.67 7.04
C LEU A 53 13.93 -2.28 6.90
N LYS A 54 14.82 -3.27 7.03
CA LYS A 54 16.27 -3.07 6.91
C LYS A 54 16.74 -2.90 5.46
N SER A 55 15.87 -2.98 4.47
CA SER A 55 16.24 -2.72 3.07
C SER A 55 16.32 -1.23 2.76
N PHE A 56 15.64 -0.38 3.55
CA PHE A 56 15.53 1.04 3.29
C PHE A 56 16.48 1.87 4.14
N GLY A 57 17.06 2.91 3.55
CA GLY A 57 17.90 3.88 4.23
C GLY A 57 17.10 4.93 4.97
N ASP A 58 15.99 5.38 4.40
CA ASP A 58 15.06 6.35 4.95
C ASP A 58 13.62 5.85 4.86
N LEU A 59 12.97 5.66 6.01
CA LEU A 59 11.53 5.39 6.09
C LEU A 59 10.82 6.67 6.49
N THR A 60 9.93 7.14 5.64
CA THR A 60 9.14 8.34 5.88
C THR A 60 7.67 8.03 6.07
N PHE A 61 7.02 8.76 6.97
CA PHE A 61 5.57 8.62 7.19
C PHE A 61 4.96 9.93 7.68
N ARG A 62 3.64 10.06 7.49
CA ARG A 62 2.85 11.18 8.01
C ARG A 62 1.43 10.76 8.31
N PHE A 63 0.78 11.54 9.18
CA PHE A 63 -0.60 11.34 9.57
C PHE A 63 -1.47 12.50 9.09
N ALA A 64 -2.68 12.20 8.64
CA ALA A 64 -3.77 13.14 8.57
C ALA A 64 -4.46 13.21 9.93
N ILE A 65 -4.88 14.42 10.32
CA ILE A 65 -5.53 14.70 11.60
C ILE A 65 -6.96 15.13 11.34
N PHE A 66 -7.91 14.44 11.95
CA PHE A 66 -9.33 14.72 11.85
C PHE A 66 -9.91 15.11 13.22
N ASP A 67 -10.87 16.00 13.22
CA ASP A 67 -11.73 16.24 14.40
C ASP A 67 -12.70 15.04 14.52
N SER A 68 -12.68 14.36 15.68
CA SER A 68 -13.49 13.17 15.90
C SER A 68 -15.00 13.43 15.78
N ASN A 69 -15.46 14.62 16.15
CA ASN A 69 -16.87 15.01 16.13
C ASN A 69 -17.32 15.50 14.75
N ALA A 70 -16.47 16.28 14.09
CA ALA A 70 -16.81 16.91 12.80
C ALA A 70 -16.45 16.06 11.59
N LYS A 71 -15.64 15.02 11.76
CA LYS A 71 -15.06 14.15 10.69
C LYS A 71 -14.34 14.93 9.58
N ASN A 72 -14.00 16.18 9.85
CA ASN A 72 -13.30 17.05 8.91
C ASN A 72 -11.79 16.97 9.16
N GLN A 73 -11.02 16.84 8.08
CA GLN A 73 -9.56 16.94 8.18
C GLN A 73 -9.18 18.34 8.70
N LYS A 74 -8.36 18.37 9.74
CA LYS A 74 -7.84 19.60 10.36
C LYS A 74 -6.46 19.96 9.85
N GLY A 75 -5.70 18.96 9.43
CA GLY A 75 -4.34 19.14 8.95
C GLY A 75 -3.63 17.83 8.76
N GLU A 76 -2.34 17.94 8.54
CA GLU A 76 -1.42 16.81 8.44
C GLU A 76 -0.21 17.10 9.33
N THR A 77 0.46 16.06 9.79
CA THR A 77 1.75 16.22 10.46
C THR A 77 2.82 16.56 9.43
N ASP A 78 3.95 17.05 9.91
CA ASP A 78 5.20 17.03 9.15
C ASP A 78 5.54 15.58 8.78
N VAL A 79 6.44 15.41 7.82
CA VAL A 79 7.00 14.12 7.47
C VAL A 79 7.94 13.70 8.60
N PHE A 80 7.72 12.49 9.14
CA PHE A 80 8.64 11.87 10.08
C PHE A 80 9.60 10.96 9.33
N HIS A 81 10.84 10.90 9.80
CA HIS A 81 11.90 10.06 9.25
C HIS A 81 12.36 9.02 10.28
N ILE A 82 12.60 7.81 9.83
CA ILE A 82 13.28 6.76 10.58
C ILE A 82 14.44 6.27 9.72
N TYR A 83 15.64 6.36 10.25
CA TYR A 83 16.86 5.92 9.58
C TYR A 83 17.35 4.61 10.19
N PRO A 84 17.00 3.44 9.62
CA PRO A 84 17.37 2.13 10.19
C PRO A 84 18.88 1.92 10.37
N TYR A 85 19.68 2.62 9.58
CA TYR A 85 21.15 2.56 9.61
C TYR A 85 21.83 3.80 10.21
N GLY A 86 21.03 4.77 10.66
CA GLY A 86 21.50 6.09 11.10
C GLY A 86 21.48 7.13 9.98
N GLU A 87 21.22 8.37 10.36
CA GLU A 87 20.89 9.51 9.51
C GLU A 87 21.95 9.86 8.42
N ASN A 88 23.20 9.48 8.64
CA ASN A 88 24.32 9.81 7.76
C ASN A 88 24.81 8.62 6.91
N LYS A 89 24.05 7.54 6.81
CA LYS A 89 24.44 6.40 5.97
C LYS A 89 23.73 6.49 4.63
N GLU A 90 24.53 6.51 3.56
CA GLU A 90 24.06 6.40 2.18
C GLU A 90 23.63 4.94 1.90
N VAL A 91 22.51 4.53 2.46
CA VAL A 91 21.80 3.31 2.08
C VAL A 91 20.56 3.76 1.34
N SER A 92 20.40 3.31 0.10
CA SER A 92 19.20 3.56 -0.70
C SER A 92 18.75 2.24 -1.33
N TYR A 93 17.49 1.92 -1.14
CA TYR A 93 16.92 0.75 -1.76
C TYR A 93 16.58 1.03 -3.22
N VAL A 94 17.08 0.17 -4.09
CA VAL A 94 16.71 0.15 -5.52
C VAL A 94 16.11 -1.21 -5.82
N PHE A 95 14.87 -1.21 -6.30
CA PHE A 95 14.25 -2.46 -6.75
C PHE A 95 15.02 -3.04 -7.93
N ALA A 96 15.52 -4.26 -7.76
CA ALA A 96 16.15 -5.05 -8.81
C ALA A 96 15.38 -6.36 -8.96
N PRO A 97 14.64 -6.54 -10.06
CA PRO A 97 13.93 -7.80 -10.31
C PRO A 97 14.93 -8.96 -10.45
N ASN A 98 14.57 -10.09 -9.90
CA ASN A 98 15.30 -11.35 -10.04
C ASN A 98 14.46 -12.35 -10.86
N ASP A 99 15.00 -13.55 -11.09
CA ASP A 99 14.34 -14.58 -11.93
C ASP A 99 13.00 -15.11 -11.39
N SER A 100 12.67 -14.83 -10.11
CA SER A 100 11.37 -15.22 -9.52
C SER A 100 10.26 -14.23 -9.80
N VAL A 101 10.60 -13.03 -10.26
CA VAL A 101 9.64 -11.96 -10.53
C VAL A 101 8.92 -12.24 -11.85
N LYS A 102 7.58 -12.20 -11.83
CA LYS A 102 6.75 -12.44 -13.01
C LYS A 102 6.27 -11.11 -13.58
N PRO A 103 6.52 -10.80 -14.88
CA PRO A 103 5.93 -9.60 -15.50
C PRO A 103 4.41 -9.60 -15.37
N LEU A 104 3.83 -8.47 -14.99
CA LEU A 104 2.38 -8.28 -14.91
C LEU A 104 1.90 -7.42 -16.08
N ASP A 105 2.46 -6.23 -16.25
CA ASP A 105 2.17 -5.31 -17.35
C ASP A 105 3.31 -4.30 -17.53
N ASP A 106 3.48 -3.84 -18.77
CA ASP A 106 4.35 -2.72 -19.13
C ASP A 106 3.69 -1.92 -20.24
N ASN A 107 3.06 -0.82 -19.87
CA ASN A 107 2.30 0.04 -20.79
C ASN A 107 2.70 1.52 -20.59
N GLU A 108 1.97 2.45 -21.21
CA GLU A 108 2.25 3.89 -21.11
C GLU A 108 1.92 4.48 -19.73
N ILE A 109 1.10 3.80 -18.92
CA ILE A 109 0.64 4.30 -17.62
C ILE A 109 1.57 3.82 -16.51
N PHE A 110 1.91 2.53 -16.51
CA PHE A 110 2.79 1.94 -15.51
C PHE A 110 3.54 0.71 -16.03
N GLU A 111 4.60 0.35 -15.34
CA GLU A 111 5.21 -0.97 -15.36
C GLU A 111 4.92 -1.67 -14.05
N ALA A 112 4.63 -2.98 -14.10
CA ALA A 112 4.37 -3.75 -12.89
C ALA A 112 4.85 -5.20 -13.03
N VAL A 113 5.29 -5.76 -11.91
CA VAL A 113 5.71 -7.15 -11.80
C VAL A 113 5.16 -7.77 -10.53
N VAL A 114 4.76 -9.03 -10.56
CA VAL A 114 4.42 -9.80 -9.38
C VAL A 114 5.72 -10.30 -8.75
N THR A 115 5.91 -10.01 -7.47
CA THR A 115 7.11 -10.39 -6.73
C THR A 115 6.92 -11.68 -5.94
N GLU A 116 5.70 -11.95 -5.47
CA GLU A 116 5.38 -13.12 -4.66
C GLU A 116 3.86 -13.36 -4.63
N CYS A 117 3.45 -14.64 -4.56
CA CYS A 117 2.12 -15.03 -4.12
C CYS A 117 2.28 -15.85 -2.85
N LYS A 118 1.51 -15.55 -1.80
CA LYS A 118 1.71 -16.21 -0.51
C LYS A 118 0.50 -16.10 0.39
N GLN A 119 0.13 -17.23 1.01
CA GLN A 119 -0.83 -17.26 2.10
C GLN A 119 -0.23 -16.71 3.39
N ASP A 120 -0.99 -15.90 4.10
CA ASP A 120 -0.64 -15.45 5.44
C ASP A 120 -1.09 -16.45 6.52
N GLN A 121 -0.80 -16.12 7.78
CA GLN A 121 -1.15 -16.97 8.93
C GLN A 121 -2.66 -17.11 9.17
N PHE A 122 -3.49 -16.30 8.51
CA PHE A 122 -4.96 -16.34 8.62
C PHE A 122 -5.58 -17.12 7.45
N GLY A 123 -4.79 -17.57 6.49
CA GLY A 123 -5.25 -18.26 5.28
C GLY A 123 -5.63 -17.34 4.13
N ASP A 124 -5.37 -16.04 4.28
CA ASP A 124 -5.60 -15.08 3.20
C ASP A 124 -4.47 -15.16 2.17
N GLU A 125 -4.83 -15.27 0.89
CA GLU A 125 -3.84 -15.27 -0.20
C GLU A 125 -3.51 -13.84 -0.60
N ASN A 126 -2.21 -13.54 -0.67
CA ASN A 126 -1.71 -12.23 -1.04
C ASN A 126 -0.87 -12.30 -2.31
N VAL A 127 -1.22 -11.48 -3.30
CA VAL A 127 -0.41 -11.24 -4.50
C VAL A 127 0.39 -9.96 -4.28
N PHE A 128 1.68 -10.10 -4.01
CA PHE A 128 2.60 -8.97 -3.85
C PHE A 128 3.13 -8.53 -5.21
N PHE A 129 3.23 -7.22 -5.40
CA PHE A 129 3.74 -6.66 -6.65
C PHE A 129 4.52 -5.36 -6.43
N TYR A 130 5.45 -5.11 -7.33
CA TYR A 130 6.06 -3.80 -7.51
C TYR A 130 5.41 -3.13 -8.71
N LEU A 131 5.11 -1.84 -8.60
CA LEU A 131 4.56 -1.03 -9.66
C LEU A 131 5.26 0.32 -9.70
N ARG A 132 5.56 0.83 -10.90
CA ARG A 132 6.07 2.17 -11.13
C ARG A 132 5.13 2.96 -12.02
N ASN A 133 4.69 4.12 -11.54
CA ASN A 133 3.90 5.06 -12.32
C ASN A 133 4.81 5.74 -13.36
N LYS A 134 4.50 5.57 -14.65
CA LYS A 134 5.27 6.14 -15.79
C LYS A 134 4.74 7.50 -16.24
N THR A 135 3.61 7.95 -15.66
CA THR A 135 2.95 9.19 -16.04
C THR A 135 3.41 10.38 -15.20
N ASN A 136 3.05 11.57 -15.65
CA ASN A 136 3.17 12.81 -14.86
C ASN A 136 1.93 13.11 -14.00
N LYS A 137 1.06 12.11 -13.81
CA LYS A 137 -0.18 12.20 -13.04
C LYS A 137 -0.08 11.44 -11.73
N ARG A 138 -0.84 11.88 -10.73
CA ARG A 138 -1.07 11.09 -9.52
C ARG A 138 -2.14 10.05 -9.79
N LEU A 139 -1.81 8.79 -9.61
CA LEU A 139 -2.68 7.66 -9.91
C LEU A 139 -3.37 7.13 -8.66
N TYR A 140 -4.69 6.97 -8.75
CA TYR A 140 -5.48 6.17 -7.84
C TYR A 140 -5.70 4.80 -8.49
N ILE A 141 -5.21 3.76 -7.85
CA ILE A 141 -5.28 2.38 -8.35
C ILE A 141 -6.10 1.58 -7.36
N ASN A 142 -7.16 0.93 -7.82
CA ASN A 142 -7.97 0.07 -6.97
C ASN A 142 -8.19 -1.31 -7.61
N SER A 143 -8.39 -2.30 -6.74
CA SER A 143 -8.84 -3.65 -7.08
C SER A 143 -10.06 -3.97 -6.21
N ASP A 144 -11.15 -4.34 -6.83
CA ASP A 144 -12.42 -4.66 -6.15
C ASP A 144 -13.00 -6.02 -6.57
N LYS A 145 -12.44 -6.64 -7.60
CA LYS A 145 -12.90 -7.89 -8.18
C LYS A 145 -11.74 -8.83 -8.45
N GLY A 146 -11.97 -10.10 -8.19
CA GLY A 146 -11.04 -11.15 -8.51
C GLY A 146 -11.67 -12.52 -8.54
N SER A 147 -10.86 -13.54 -8.79
CA SER A 147 -11.24 -14.93 -8.65
C SER A 147 -10.05 -15.77 -8.20
N VAL A 148 -10.34 -16.88 -7.55
CA VAL A 148 -9.37 -17.93 -7.19
C VAL A 148 -9.85 -19.22 -7.84
N ASN A 149 -9.04 -19.82 -8.72
CA ASN A 149 -9.40 -21.01 -9.49
C ASN A 149 -10.74 -20.87 -10.24
N GLY A 150 -11.06 -19.65 -10.73
CA GLY A 150 -12.31 -19.34 -11.41
C GLY A 150 -13.49 -18.99 -10.51
N GLU A 151 -13.40 -19.17 -9.20
CA GLU A 151 -14.43 -18.75 -8.25
C GLU A 151 -14.27 -17.26 -7.92
N THR A 152 -15.33 -16.49 -8.12
CA THR A 152 -15.35 -15.05 -7.83
C THR A 152 -15.08 -14.77 -6.36
N ARG A 153 -14.16 -13.84 -6.11
CA ARG A 153 -13.77 -13.35 -4.80
C ARG A 153 -13.69 -11.82 -4.81
N SER A 154 -13.95 -11.22 -3.67
CA SER A 154 -13.72 -9.78 -3.49
C SER A 154 -12.26 -9.53 -3.20
N THR A 155 -11.70 -8.50 -3.85
CA THR A 155 -10.38 -7.96 -3.53
C THR A 155 -10.58 -6.50 -3.19
N THR A 156 -10.21 -6.06 -1.99
CA THR A 156 -10.42 -4.66 -1.60
C THR A 156 -9.08 -4.03 -1.28
N ARG A 157 -8.51 -3.35 -2.26
CA ARG A 157 -7.28 -2.57 -2.08
C ARG A 157 -7.32 -1.32 -2.94
N TYR A 158 -6.72 -0.28 -2.42
CA TYR A 158 -6.46 0.95 -3.18
C TYR A 158 -5.05 1.44 -2.89
N PHE A 159 -4.47 2.09 -3.86
CA PHE A 159 -3.12 2.67 -3.79
C PHE A 159 -3.13 4.06 -4.40
N ASP A 160 -2.31 4.92 -3.85
CA ASP A 160 -2.09 6.28 -4.32
C ASP A 160 -0.62 6.43 -4.67
N VAL A 161 -0.31 6.68 -5.95
CA VAL A 161 1.06 6.66 -6.47
C VAL A 161 1.31 7.95 -7.24
N GLY A 162 2.23 8.76 -6.75
CA GLY A 162 2.62 10.03 -7.37
C GLY A 162 3.29 9.87 -8.73
N PRO A 163 3.48 10.97 -9.47
CA PRO A 163 4.17 10.98 -10.75
C PRO A 163 5.59 10.39 -10.66
N GLY A 164 5.90 9.39 -11.48
CA GLY A 164 7.21 8.71 -11.50
C GLY A 164 7.53 7.89 -10.25
N GLN A 165 6.66 7.87 -9.25
CA GLN A 165 6.84 7.17 -7.99
C GLN A 165 6.59 5.66 -8.16
N SER A 166 7.21 4.88 -7.30
CA SER A 166 7.03 3.43 -7.24
C SER A 166 6.25 3.01 -6.00
N LEU A 167 5.67 1.82 -6.05
CA LEU A 167 4.86 1.22 -5.01
C LEU A 167 5.26 -0.24 -4.82
N PHE A 168 5.42 -0.68 -3.56
CA PHE A 168 5.22 -2.06 -3.17
C PHE A 168 3.81 -2.24 -2.63
N GLY A 169 2.99 -2.94 -3.39
CA GLY A 169 1.59 -3.21 -3.06
C GLY A 169 1.30 -4.69 -2.92
N PHE A 170 0.12 -4.99 -2.41
CA PHE A 170 -0.41 -6.35 -2.44
C PHE A 170 -1.93 -6.34 -2.54
N ILE A 171 -2.47 -7.38 -3.16
CA ILE A 171 -3.91 -7.64 -3.25
C ILE A 171 -4.20 -8.87 -2.43
N THR A 172 -5.22 -8.81 -1.58
CA THR A 172 -5.60 -9.87 -0.66
C THR A 172 -6.90 -10.52 -1.10
N TYR A 173 -6.93 -11.84 -1.12
CA TYR A 173 -8.13 -12.67 -1.20
C TYR A 173 -8.41 -13.23 0.18
N GLN A 174 -9.47 -12.74 0.81
CA GLN A 174 -9.80 -13.08 2.18
C GLN A 174 -10.59 -14.39 2.30
N ASP A 175 -10.49 -14.98 3.49
CA ASP A 175 -11.31 -16.14 3.91
C ASP A 175 -11.19 -17.34 2.94
N LEU A 176 -9.99 -17.59 2.42
CA LEU A 176 -9.78 -18.77 1.58
C LEU A 176 -9.73 -20.04 2.45
N THR A 177 -10.62 -20.97 2.15
CA THR A 177 -10.61 -22.31 2.75
C THR A 177 -9.76 -23.30 1.94
N ILE A 178 -9.09 -22.81 0.90
CA ILE A 178 -8.29 -23.61 -0.04
C ILE A 178 -6.84 -23.57 0.42
N PRO A 179 -6.14 -24.72 0.58
CA PRO A 179 -4.70 -24.73 0.82
C PRO A 179 -3.92 -24.02 -0.29
N GLU A 180 -2.85 -23.34 0.06
CA GLU A 180 -1.99 -22.61 -0.90
C GLU A 180 -1.58 -23.51 -2.09
N ALA A 181 -1.21 -24.77 -1.83
CA ALA A 181 -0.80 -25.75 -2.87
C ALA A 181 -1.92 -26.09 -3.87
N GLU A 182 -3.18 -25.82 -3.57
CA GLU A 182 -4.33 -26.05 -4.46
C GLU A 182 -4.72 -24.80 -5.26
N ILE A 183 -4.10 -23.65 -5.00
CA ILE A 183 -4.32 -22.41 -5.76
C ILE A 183 -3.53 -22.50 -7.05
N LYS A 184 -4.22 -22.56 -8.18
CA LYS A 184 -3.63 -22.67 -9.52
C LYS A 184 -3.66 -21.37 -10.29
N GLU A 185 -4.65 -20.54 -9.99
CA GLU A 185 -4.90 -19.29 -10.72
C GLU A 185 -5.50 -18.25 -9.78
N LEU A 186 -4.95 -17.05 -9.85
CA LEU A 186 -5.48 -15.85 -9.21
C LEU A 186 -5.79 -14.81 -10.28
N GLN A 187 -6.99 -14.25 -10.25
CA GLN A 187 -7.36 -13.13 -11.11
C GLN A 187 -7.75 -11.92 -10.26
N PHE A 188 -7.34 -10.75 -10.68
CA PHE A 188 -7.74 -9.47 -10.09
C PHE A 188 -7.84 -8.40 -11.17
N ASN A 189 -8.72 -7.42 -10.95
CA ASN A 189 -8.72 -6.22 -11.78
C ASN A 189 -7.82 -5.14 -11.19
N LEU A 190 -7.21 -4.34 -12.04
CA LEU A 190 -6.66 -3.04 -11.67
C LEU A 190 -7.41 -1.97 -12.44
N ARG A 191 -8.06 -1.08 -11.69
CA ARG A 191 -8.69 0.11 -12.21
C ARG A 191 -7.84 1.32 -11.82
N VAL A 192 -7.30 1.99 -12.81
CA VAL A 192 -6.39 3.12 -12.65
C VAL A 192 -7.09 4.40 -13.05
N GLN A 193 -7.07 5.39 -12.18
CA GLN A 193 -7.70 6.68 -12.39
C GLN A 193 -6.71 7.82 -12.09
N ASP A 194 -6.90 8.94 -12.77
CA ASP A 194 -6.23 10.19 -12.43
C ASP A 194 -6.93 10.81 -11.20
N VAL A 195 -6.16 11.01 -10.11
CA VAL A 195 -6.69 11.59 -8.87
C VAL A 195 -7.31 12.98 -9.10
N ASP A 196 -6.72 13.76 -9.99
CA ASP A 196 -7.18 15.11 -10.29
C ASP A 196 -8.38 15.14 -11.26
N ASN A 197 -8.75 13.98 -11.84
CA ASN A 197 -9.86 13.85 -12.79
C ASN A 197 -10.63 12.54 -12.63
N LEU A 198 -11.08 12.23 -11.42
CA LEU A 198 -11.85 11.00 -11.15
C LEU A 198 -13.15 10.89 -11.96
N ALA A 199 -13.75 12.03 -12.32
CA ALA A 199 -14.96 12.07 -13.14
C ALA A 199 -14.70 11.75 -14.63
N GLY A 200 -13.46 11.80 -15.09
CA GLY A 200 -13.04 11.52 -16.48
C GLY A 200 -13.04 10.04 -16.86
N GLY A 201 -13.36 9.17 -15.90
CA GLY A 201 -13.30 7.72 -16.08
C GLY A 201 -11.91 7.14 -15.87
N PRO A 202 -11.76 5.81 -15.92
CA PRO A 202 -10.49 5.15 -15.72
C PRO A 202 -9.54 5.37 -16.91
N LEU A 203 -8.27 5.56 -16.62
CA LEU A 203 -7.17 5.51 -17.59
C LEU A 203 -6.92 4.07 -18.05
N LEU A 204 -7.14 3.10 -17.16
CA LEU A 204 -7.06 1.67 -17.40
C LEU A 204 -8.08 0.96 -16.50
N ASP A 205 -8.73 -0.07 -17.04
CA ASP A 205 -9.54 -1.04 -16.29
C ASP A 205 -9.29 -2.41 -16.92
N LYS A 206 -8.43 -3.21 -16.27
CA LYS A 206 -7.93 -4.46 -16.84
C LYS A 206 -7.85 -5.56 -15.80
N THR A 207 -8.26 -6.76 -16.20
CA THR A 207 -8.10 -7.98 -15.39
C THR A 207 -6.78 -8.65 -15.72
N TYR A 208 -6.08 -9.07 -14.69
CA TYR A 208 -4.81 -9.78 -14.75
C TYR A 208 -4.97 -11.18 -14.19
N THR A 209 -4.22 -12.11 -14.74
CA THR A 209 -4.16 -13.49 -14.28
C THR A 209 -2.74 -13.82 -13.85
N VAL A 210 -2.62 -14.41 -12.68
CA VAL A 210 -1.34 -14.84 -12.09
C VAL A 210 -1.44 -16.31 -11.69
N THR A 211 -0.39 -17.04 -12.00
CA THR A 211 -0.18 -18.42 -11.49
C THR A 211 0.79 -18.31 -10.33
N PRO A 212 0.44 -18.71 -9.10
CA PRO A 212 1.31 -18.69 -7.93
C PRO A 212 2.58 -19.50 -8.08
#